data_dcb530e17c3e24e963f8a430a2dbbc83
#
_entry.id   dcb530e17c3e24e963f8a430a2dbbc83
#
_cell.length_a   1.000
_cell.length_b   1.000
_cell.length_c   1.000
_cell.angle_alpha   90.00
_cell.angle_beta   90.00
_cell.angle_gamma   90.00
#
_symmetry.space_group_name_H-M   'P 1'
#
loop_
_entity.id
_entity.type
_entity.pdbx_description
1 polymer ?
#
loop_
_entity_poly.entity_id
_entity_poly.type
_entity_poly.pdbx_seq_one_letter_code
_entity_poly.pdbx_strand_id
1 'polypeptide(L)'
;AGNLKAAAEKSAELSSAAEGSGDELVFLLENGAAARAAAELGQSSAAFDRAERIMAEYDSAGGAGAGDEAAAILANQSFLPYEGYNYDRIMAAAYQAMNLVELKKFDDAEVWLKKLENFQADAGAKNAARIDARMRAIQKAQTEGGRRKYDVSRTLADAGVRSSLARHYGADFLAPSAAVQARGVYANPFAYW
;
A
#
# COMPACT_ATOMS: atom_id res chain seq x y z
N ALA A 1 -25.30 -2.79 -14.66
CA ALA A 1 -24.97 -2.32 -13.30
C ALA A 1 -24.91 -3.56 -12.39
N GLY A 2 -23.76 -3.75 -11.70
CA GLY A 2 -23.59 -4.89 -10.79
C GLY A 2 -24.53 -4.76 -9.58
N ASN A 3 -24.87 -5.91 -8.97
CA ASN A 3 -25.62 -5.94 -7.74
C ASN A 3 -24.66 -5.70 -6.55
N LEU A 4 -24.43 -4.42 -6.20
CA LEU A 4 -23.51 -4.03 -5.13
C LEU A 4 -23.92 -4.60 -3.77
N LYS A 5 -25.23 -4.73 -3.52
CA LYS A 5 -25.74 -5.27 -2.27
C LYS A 5 -25.40 -6.75 -2.13
N ALA A 6 -25.64 -7.55 -3.17
CA ALA A 6 -25.25 -8.96 -3.17
C ALA A 6 -23.71 -9.14 -3.07
N ALA A 7 -22.93 -8.22 -3.65
CA ALA A 7 -21.48 -8.23 -3.50
C ALA A 7 -21.06 -7.96 -2.05
N ALA A 8 -21.68 -7.00 -1.36
CA ALA A 8 -21.44 -6.72 0.05
C ALA A 8 -21.84 -7.90 0.96
N GLU A 9 -22.99 -8.51 0.72
CA GLU A 9 -23.42 -9.72 1.44
C GLU A 9 -22.41 -10.87 1.26
N LYS A 10 -21.98 -11.12 0.02
CA LYS A 10 -21.01 -12.18 -0.26
C LYS A 10 -19.62 -11.90 0.33
N SER A 11 -19.16 -10.67 0.29
CA SER A 11 -17.88 -10.29 0.92
C SER A 11 -17.92 -10.42 2.45
N ALA A 12 -19.06 -10.13 3.08
CA ALA A 12 -19.26 -10.35 4.51
C ALA A 12 -19.20 -11.85 4.90
N GLU A 13 -19.84 -12.72 4.11
CA GLU A 13 -19.74 -14.17 4.31
C GLU A 13 -18.29 -14.67 4.22
N LEU A 14 -17.56 -14.22 3.19
CA LEU A 14 -16.16 -14.62 3.00
C LEU A 14 -15.27 -14.08 4.11
N SER A 15 -15.47 -12.83 4.54
CA SER A 15 -14.74 -12.23 5.66
C SER A 15 -14.99 -13.01 6.96
N SER A 16 -16.24 -13.40 7.23
CA SER A 16 -16.56 -14.21 8.40
C SER A 16 -15.93 -15.61 8.34
N ALA A 17 -15.91 -16.23 7.16
CA ALA A 17 -15.28 -17.54 6.97
C ALA A 17 -13.74 -17.51 7.11
N ALA A 18 -13.13 -16.36 6.88
CA ALA A 18 -11.68 -16.14 6.97
C ALA A 18 -11.20 -15.72 8.37
N GLU A 19 -12.11 -15.53 9.33
CA GLU A 19 -11.76 -15.10 10.68
C GLU A 19 -10.73 -16.04 11.34
N GLY A 20 -9.64 -15.45 11.87
CA GLY A 20 -8.51 -16.18 12.45
C GLY A 20 -7.58 -16.85 11.46
N SER A 21 -7.80 -16.71 10.15
CA SER A 21 -6.89 -17.21 9.11
C SER A 21 -5.83 -16.17 8.74
N GLY A 22 -4.78 -16.60 8.03
CA GLY A 22 -3.77 -15.68 7.47
C GLY A 22 -4.33 -14.70 6.44
N ASP A 23 -5.50 -14.98 5.88
CA ASP A 23 -6.16 -14.16 4.85
C ASP A 23 -7.23 -13.23 5.43
N GLU A 24 -7.48 -13.26 6.75
CA GLU A 24 -8.54 -12.46 7.41
C GLU A 24 -8.46 -10.98 7.00
N LEU A 25 -7.27 -10.40 6.99
CA LEU A 25 -7.07 -8.99 6.66
C LEU A 25 -7.52 -8.65 5.23
N VAL A 26 -7.18 -9.48 4.26
CA VAL A 26 -7.59 -9.27 2.85
C VAL A 26 -9.12 -9.25 2.74
N PHE A 27 -9.79 -10.25 3.32
CA PHE A 27 -11.24 -10.33 3.25
C PHE A 27 -11.95 -9.21 4.01
N LEU A 28 -11.36 -8.70 5.10
CA LEU A 28 -11.88 -7.51 5.79
C LEU A 28 -11.76 -6.25 4.94
N LEU A 29 -10.64 -6.05 4.25
CA LEU A 29 -10.45 -4.91 3.35
C LEU A 29 -11.43 -4.95 2.16
N GLU A 30 -11.61 -6.12 1.57
CA GLU A 30 -12.60 -6.34 0.49
C GLU A 30 -14.02 -6.11 0.98
N ASN A 31 -14.38 -6.65 2.16
CA ASN A 31 -15.70 -6.45 2.76
C ASN A 31 -15.96 -4.96 3.04
N GLY A 32 -14.99 -4.27 3.62
CA GLY A 32 -15.10 -2.83 3.88
C GLY A 32 -15.36 -2.04 2.60
N ALA A 33 -14.63 -2.33 1.53
CA ALA A 33 -14.79 -1.67 0.23
C ALA A 33 -16.14 -2.00 -0.45
N ALA A 34 -16.55 -3.28 -0.45
CA ALA A 34 -17.81 -3.72 -1.05
C ALA A 34 -19.02 -3.16 -0.31
N ALA A 35 -19.00 -3.19 1.02
CA ALA A 35 -20.04 -2.62 1.86
C ALA A 35 -20.18 -1.11 1.66
N ARG A 36 -19.05 -0.39 1.56
CA ARG A 36 -19.08 1.04 1.24
C ARG A 36 -19.72 1.31 -0.13
N ALA A 37 -19.34 0.54 -1.15
CA ALA A 37 -19.92 0.66 -2.48
C ALA A 37 -21.43 0.39 -2.50
N ALA A 38 -21.92 -0.46 -1.59
CA ALA A 38 -23.34 -0.76 -1.40
C ALA A 38 -24.06 0.25 -0.47
N ALA A 39 -23.37 1.29 0.03
CA ALA A 39 -23.84 2.22 1.04
C ALA A 39 -24.21 1.58 2.41
N GLU A 40 -23.70 0.39 2.68
CA GLU A 40 -23.80 -0.29 3.99
C GLU A 40 -22.68 0.22 4.93
N LEU A 41 -22.75 1.52 5.26
CA LEU A 41 -21.66 2.25 5.93
C LEU A 41 -21.30 1.69 7.30
N GLY A 42 -22.26 1.16 8.04
CA GLY A 42 -22.03 0.52 9.35
C GLY A 42 -21.17 -0.74 9.23
N GLN A 43 -21.48 -1.60 8.25
CA GLN A 43 -20.71 -2.81 7.94
C GLN A 43 -19.31 -2.45 7.45
N SER A 44 -19.22 -1.51 6.53
CA SER A 44 -17.92 -1.00 6.03
C SER A 44 -17.05 -0.48 7.16
N SER A 45 -17.62 0.33 8.06
CA SER A 45 -16.90 0.89 9.21
C SER A 45 -16.38 -0.20 10.14
N ALA A 46 -17.20 -1.21 10.48
CA ALA A 46 -16.79 -2.31 11.33
C ALA A 46 -15.64 -3.13 10.70
N ALA A 47 -15.69 -3.36 9.38
CA ALA A 47 -14.67 -4.10 8.65
C ALA A 47 -13.32 -3.36 8.66
N PHE A 48 -13.32 -2.04 8.38
CA PHE A 48 -12.08 -1.25 8.41
C PHE A 48 -11.52 -1.06 9.82
N ASP A 49 -12.37 -0.95 10.85
CA ASP A 49 -11.92 -0.92 12.25
C ASP A 49 -11.22 -2.23 12.64
N ARG A 50 -11.75 -3.37 12.21
CA ARG A 50 -11.12 -4.67 12.46
C ARG A 50 -9.82 -4.82 11.68
N ALA A 51 -9.81 -4.44 10.40
CA ALA A 51 -8.63 -4.49 9.55
C ALA A 51 -7.47 -3.64 10.15
N GLU A 52 -7.76 -2.45 10.64
CA GLU A 52 -6.74 -1.58 11.26
C GLU A 52 -6.17 -2.21 12.54
N ARG A 53 -7.00 -2.83 13.38
CA ARG A 53 -6.50 -3.53 14.57
C ARG A 53 -5.53 -4.65 14.22
N ILE A 54 -5.85 -5.47 13.21
CA ILE A 54 -4.97 -6.54 12.75
C ILE A 54 -3.64 -5.96 12.23
N MET A 55 -3.69 -4.91 11.42
CA MET A 55 -2.48 -4.26 10.91
C MET A 55 -1.63 -3.64 12.04
N ALA A 56 -2.25 -3.10 13.09
CA ALA A 56 -1.55 -2.58 14.25
C ALA A 56 -0.93 -3.70 15.12
N GLU A 57 -1.60 -4.85 15.20
CA GLU A 57 -1.05 -6.05 15.86
C GLU A 57 0.21 -6.55 15.14
N TYR A 58 0.19 -6.62 13.80
CA TYR A 58 1.37 -6.98 13.00
C TYR A 58 2.52 -5.98 13.17
N ASP A 59 2.23 -4.67 13.17
CA ASP A 59 3.26 -3.65 13.42
C ASP A 59 3.89 -3.81 14.82
N SER A 60 3.08 -4.08 15.85
CA SER A 60 3.56 -4.26 17.23
C SER A 60 4.38 -5.53 17.43
N ALA A 61 4.07 -6.57 16.64
CA ALA A 61 4.83 -7.82 16.64
C ALA A 61 6.16 -7.72 15.85
N GLY A 62 6.43 -6.57 15.23
CA GLY A 62 7.67 -6.34 14.46
C GLY A 62 7.59 -6.80 13.01
N GLY A 63 6.38 -6.99 12.51
CA GLY A 63 6.13 -7.65 11.23
C GLY A 63 6.37 -9.16 11.32
N ALA A 64 6.21 -9.91 10.24
CA ALA A 64 6.72 -11.29 10.19
C ALA A 64 8.24 -11.21 10.43
N GLY A 65 8.66 -11.61 11.62
CA GLY A 65 10.02 -11.38 12.11
C GLY A 65 11.07 -11.92 11.15
N ALA A 66 12.24 -11.30 11.10
CA ALA A 66 13.34 -11.70 10.22
C ALA A 66 13.74 -13.21 10.34
N GLY A 67 13.29 -13.88 11.42
CA GLY A 67 13.37 -15.34 11.58
C GLY A 67 12.32 -16.09 10.77
N ASP A 68 11.13 -15.52 10.60
CA ASP A 68 10.03 -16.12 9.86
C ASP A 68 10.18 -15.93 8.34
N GLU A 69 10.84 -14.86 7.88
CA GLU A 69 11.18 -14.69 6.47
C GLU A 69 12.12 -15.79 5.97
N ALA A 70 13.12 -16.18 6.77
CA ALA A 70 14.02 -17.28 6.41
C ALA A 70 13.32 -18.65 6.42
N ALA A 71 12.41 -18.88 7.37
CA ALA A 71 11.56 -20.06 7.41
C ALA A 71 10.51 -20.07 6.28
N ALA A 72 9.97 -18.93 5.91
CA ALA A 72 8.99 -18.77 4.84
C ALA A 72 9.59 -18.95 3.44
N ILE A 73 10.84 -18.53 3.23
CA ILE A 73 11.59 -18.82 1.99
C ILE A 73 11.77 -20.33 1.81
N LEU A 74 11.92 -21.08 2.91
CA LEU A 74 12.04 -22.53 2.91
C LEU A 74 10.70 -23.27 2.84
N ALA A 75 9.61 -22.66 3.33
CA ALA A 75 8.28 -23.26 3.48
C ALA A 75 7.25 -22.54 2.65
N ASN A 76 7.39 -22.38 1.35
CA ASN A 76 6.39 -21.81 0.45
C ASN A 76 5.65 -20.56 1.03
N GLN A 77 5.86 -19.39 0.44
CA GLN A 77 5.28 -18.08 0.86
C GLN A 77 3.75 -18.05 1.04
N SER A 78 3.05 -19.10 0.57
CA SER A 78 1.59 -19.24 0.71
C SER A 78 1.10 -19.44 2.15
N PHE A 79 1.99 -19.64 3.12
CA PHE A 79 1.63 -19.82 4.53
C PHE A 79 1.82 -18.55 5.37
N LEU A 80 2.37 -17.48 4.80
CA LEU A 80 2.50 -16.23 5.54
C LEU A 80 1.16 -15.49 5.55
N PRO A 81 0.76 -14.94 6.70
CA PRO A 81 -0.41 -14.10 6.78
C PRO A 81 -0.20 -12.83 5.93
N TYR A 82 -1.27 -12.34 5.33
CA TYR A 82 -1.25 -11.07 4.64
C TYR A 82 -1.23 -9.92 5.67
N GLU A 83 -0.12 -9.19 5.75
CA GLU A 83 0.06 -8.11 6.72
C GLU A 83 -0.45 -6.74 6.24
N GLY A 84 -0.84 -6.65 4.97
CA GLY A 84 -1.22 -5.40 4.32
C GLY A 84 -0.02 -4.57 3.86
N TYR A 85 -0.23 -3.82 2.79
CA TYR A 85 0.73 -2.82 2.32
C TYR A 85 0.40 -1.43 2.90
N ASN A 86 1.37 -0.53 2.87
CA ASN A 86 1.14 0.84 3.32
C ASN A 86 -0.04 1.52 2.62
N TYR A 87 -0.27 1.22 1.32
CA TYR A 87 -1.40 1.78 0.59
C TYR A 87 -2.75 1.21 1.04
N ASP A 88 -2.83 -0.06 1.46
CA ASP A 88 -4.07 -0.65 1.99
C ASP A 88 -4.48 0.06 3.27
N ARG A 89 -3.53 0.32 4.16
CA ARG A 89 -3.75 1.05 5.42
C ARG A 89 -4.21 2.48 5.16
N ILE A 90 -3.57 3.17 4.21
CA ILE A 90 -3.92 4.54 3.82
C ILE A 90 -5.33 4.57 3.23
N MET A 91 -5.66 3.63 2.33
CA MET A 91 -6.98 3.57 1.71
C MET A 91 -8.07 3.17 2.70
N ALA A 92 -7.82 2.21 3.58
CA ALA A 92 -8.76 1.81 4.63
C ALA A 92 -9.06 2.99 5.57
N ALA A 93 -8.04 3.74 5.99
CA ALA A 93 -8.22 4.91 6.85
C ALA A 93 -9.01 6.04 6.13
N ALA A 94 -8.74 6.27 4.84
CA ALA A 94 -9.49 7.24 4.05
C ALA A 94 -10.97 6.85 3.93
N TYR A 95 -11.27 5.61 3.58
CA TYR A 95 -12.65 5.13 3.48
C TYR A 95 -13.36 5.14 4.83
N GLN A 96 -12.66 4.79 5.90
CA GLN A 96 -13.22 4.85 7.25
C GLN A 96 -13.57 6.27 7.67
N ALA A 97 -12.68 7.24 7.43
CA ALA A 97 -12.97 8.64 7.69
C ALA A 97 -14.21 9.12 6.90
N MET A 98 -14.31 8.75 5.62
CA MET A 98 -15.47 9.07 4.79
C MET A 98 -16.76 8.40 5.31
N ASN A 99 -16.71 7.12 5.74
CA ASN A 99 -17.84 6.44 6.35
C ASN A 99 -18.34 7.20 7.58
N LEU A 100 -17.42 7.61 8.45
CA LEU A 100 -17.75 8.28 9.71
C LEU A 100 -18.34 9.68 9.47
N VAL A 101 -17.85 10.41 8.45
CA VAL A 101 -18.45 11.68 8.02
C VAL A 101 -19.88 11.48 7.54
N GLU A 102 -20.12 10.48 6.69
CA GLU A 102 -21.46 10.17 6.18
C GLU A 102 -22.40 9.68 7.31
N LEU A 103 -21.88 8.99 8.31
CA LEU A 103 -22.59 8.57 9.52
C LEU A 103 -22.75 9.72 10.55
N LYS A 104 -22.25 10.93 10.26
CA LYS A 104 -22.26 12.11 11.14
C LYS A 104 -21.49 11.92 12.46
N LYS A 105 -20.53 11.02 12.48
CA LYS A 105 -19.61 10.78 13.59
C LYS A 105 -18.33 11.58 13.40
N PHE A 106 -18.44 12.90 13.50
CA PHE A 106 -17.36 13.83 13.11
C PHE A 106 -16.12 13.71 13.99
N ASP A 107 -16.28 13.52 15.29
CA ASP A 107 -15.15 13.38 16.22
C ASP A 107 -14.34 12.12 15.90
N ASP A 108 -15.02 10.99 15.62
CA ASP A 108 -14.37 9.76 15.21
C ASP A 108 -13.69 9.93 13.83
N ALA A 109 -14.32 10.66 12.91
CA ALA A 109 -13.76 10.95 11.60
C ALA A 109 -12.45 11.76 11.70
N GLU A 110 -12.37 12.74 12.60
CA GLU A 110 -11.15 13.53 12.86
C GLU A 110 -10.00 12.63 13.33
N VAL A 111 -10.29 11.69 14.22
CA VAL A 111 -9.27 10.70 14.68
C VAL A 111 -8.74 9.89 13.51
N TRP A 112 -9.62 9.43 12.60
CA TRP A 112 -9.21 8.65 11.45
C TRP A 112 -8.46 9.48 10.38
N LEU A 113 -8.80 10.74 10.22
CA LEU A 113 -8.03 11.67 9.37
C LEU A 113 -6.62 11.87 9.93
N LYS A 114 -6.47 11.96 11.25
CA LYS A 114 -5.16 12.05 11.88
C LYS A 114 -4.34 10.76 11.72
N LYS A 115 -4.98 9.59 11.86
CA LYS A 115 -4.34 8.30 11.57
C LYS A 115 -3.89 8.23 10.10
N LEU A 116 -4.73 8.68 9.16
CA LEU A 116 -4.42 8.73 7.73
C LEU A 116 -3.17 9.56 7.45
N GLU A 117 -3.06 10.75 8.05
CA GLU A 117 -1.89 11.63 7.94
C GLU A 117 -0.62 10.93 8.44
N ASN A 118 -0.69 10.26 9.60
CA ASN A 118 0.43 9.52 10.17
C ASN A 118 0.84 8.35 9.26
N PHE A 119 -0.11 7.56 8.75
CA PHE A 119 0.17 6.44 7.85
C PHE A 119 0.85 6.90 6.55
N GLN A 120 0.47 8.06 6.03
CA GLN A 120 1.13 8.66 4.85
C GLN A 120 2.57 9.09 5.16
N ALA A 121 2.78 9.72 6.32
CA ALA A 121 4.11 10.13 6.76
C ALA A 121 5.04 8.92 6.94
N ASP A 122 4.56 7.87 7.60
CA ASP A 122 5.29 6.62 7.81
C ASP A 122 5.62 5.90 6.49
N ALA A 123 4.65 5.83 5.58
CA ALA A 123 4.86 5.26 4.25
C ALA A 123 5.94 6.02 3.47
N GLY A 124 5.93 7.35 3.56
CA GLY A 124 6.96 8.22 2.96
C GLY A 124 8.35 7.95 3.56
N ALA A 125 8.45 7.88 4.88
CA ALA A 125 9.71 7.61 5.59
C ALA A 125 10.26 6.20 5.28
N LYS A 126 9.41 5.16 5.33
CA LYS A 126 9.77 3.78 4.99
C LYS A 126 10.25 3.67 3.53
N ASN A 127 9.59 4.35 2.61
CA ASN A 127 9.97 4.36 1.20
C ASN A 127 11.30 5.07 0.97
N ALA A 128 11.54 6.22 1.61
CA ALA A 128 12.81 6.94 1.54
C ALA A 128 13.96 6.07 2.06
N ALA A 129 13.81 5.44 3.22
CA ALA A 129 14.80 4.53 3.80
C ALA A 129 15.12 3.35 2.87
N ARG A 130 14.10 2.78 2.21
CA ARG A 130 14.24 1.68 1.25
C ARG A 130 15.00 2.11 0.00
N ILE A 131 14.72 3.30 -0.52
CA ILE A 131 15.45 3.89 -1.65
C ILE A 131 16.92 4.10 -1.29
N ASP A 132 17.20 4.70 -0.14
CA ASP A 132 18.57 4.95 0.34
C ASP A 132 19.34 3.65 0.55
N ALA A 133 18.73 2.63 1.12
CA ALA A 133 19.35 1.31 1.27
C ALA A 133 19.69 0.68 -0.09
N ARG A 134 18.77 0.80 -1.06
CA ARG A 134 18.99 0.30 -2.43
C ARG A 134 20.10 1.05 -3.13
N MET A 135 20.15 2.37 -3.00
CA MET A 135 21.21 3.20 -3.57
C MET A 135 22.59 2.86 -2.99
N ARG A 136 22.68 2.68 -1.67
CA ARG A 136 23.91 2.23 -1.01
C ARG A 136 24.36 0.84 -1.49
N ALA A 137 23.43 -0.10 -1.65
CA ALA A 137 23.73 -1.43 -2.17
C ALA A 137 24.26 -1.39 -3.61
N ILE A 138 23.66 -0.56 -4.47
CA ILE A 138 24.13 -0.36 -5.85
C ILE A 138 25.53 0.26 -5.85
N GLN A 139 25.76 1.29 -5.05
CA GLN A 139 27.05 1.95 -4.94
C GLN A 139 28.14 0.98 -4.43
N LYS A 140 27.81 0.16 -3.42
CA LYS A 140 28.72 -0.89 -2.91
C LYS A 140 29.05 -1.92 -4.00
N ALA A 141 28.05 -2.43 -4.71
CA ALA A 141 28.27 -3.37 -5.81
C ALA A 141 29.12 -2.78 -6.95
N GLN A 142 28.98 -1.48 -7.23
CA GLN A 142 29.80 -0.77 -8.21
C GLN A 142 31.26 -0.62 -7.77
N THR A 143 31.51 -0.41 -6.47
CA THR A 143 32.88 -0.25 -5.92
C THR A 143 33.59 -1.58 -5.76
N GLU A 144 32.89 -2.65 -5.32
CA GLU A 144 33.49 -3.97 -5.07
C GLU A 144 33.67 -4.82 -6.34
N GLY A 145 32.87 -4.57 -7.37
CA GLY A 145 32.80 -5.43 -8.55
C GLY A 145 33.81 -5.19 -9.66
N GLY A 146 34.69 -4.17 -9.57
CA GLY A 146 35.70 -3.87 -10.62
C GLY A 146 35.12 -3.70 -12.04
N ARG A 147 33.81 -3.78 -12.21
CA ARG A 147 33.12 -3.67 -13.50
C ARG A 147 32.88 -2.20 -13.83
N ARG A 148 33.01 -1.87 -15.12
CA ARG A 148 32.70 -0.55 -15.65
C ARG A 148 31.41 -0.01 -15.02
N LYS A 149 31.49 1.14 -14.35
CA LYS A 149 30.34 1.86 -13.82
C LYS A 149 29.32 2.03 -14.95
N TYR A 150 28.21 1.31 -14.86
CA TYR A 150 27.10 1.53 -15.77
C TYR A 150 26.38 2.81 -15.28
N ASP A 151 26.54 3.86 -16.02
CA ASP A 151 25.91 5.15 -15.72
C ASP A 151 24.53 5.19 -16.38
N VAL A 152 23.52 4.85 -15.58
CA VAL A 152 22.12 4.88 -16.01
C VAL A 152 21.71 6.28 -16.50
N SER A 153 22.21 7.33 -15.83
CA SER A 153 21.92 8.71 -16.21
C SER A 153 22.46 9.04 -17.60
N ARG A 154 23.65 8.56 -17.91
CA ARG A 154 24.27 8.72 -19.24
C ARG A 154 23.50 7.93 -20.30
N THR A 155 23.04 6.72 -19.98
CA THR A 155 22.23 5.93 -20.90
C THR A 155 20.87 6.57 -21.15
N LEU A 156 20.22 7.10 -20.14
CA LEU A 156 18.95 7.83 -20.28
C LEU A 156 19.11 9.22 -20.92
N ALA A 157 20.29 9.80 -20.90
CA ALA A 157 20.61 11.04 -21.61
C ALA A 157 20.87 10.81 -23.10
N ASP A 158 21.16 9.56 -23.50
CA ASP A 158 21.38 9.21 -24.91
C ASP A 158 20.11 9.43 -25.74
N ALA A 159 20.24 10.20 -26.84
CA ALA A 159 19.09 10.55 -27.67
C ALA A 159 18.44 9.36 -28.36
N GLY A 160 19.23 8.33 -28.70
CA GLY A 160 18.74 7.10 -29.32
C GLY A 160 17.91 6.26 -28.33
N VAL A 161 18.39 6.15 -27.09
CA VAL A 161 17.67 5.45 -26.00
C VAL A 161 16.35 6.17 -25.69
N ARG A 162 16.38 7.50 -25.55
CA ARG A 162 15.19 8.31 -25.28
C ARG A 162 14.16 8.20 -26.40
N SER A 163 14.59 8.29 -27.66
CA SER A 163 13.68 8.15 -28.79
C SER A 163 13.08 6.76 -28.91
N SER A 164 13.85 5.73 -28.56
CA SER A 164 13.37 4.35 -28.54
C SER A 164 12.35 4.12 -27.41
N LEU A 165 12.62 4.62 -26.21
CA LEU A 165 11.70 4.57 -25.07
C LEU A 165 10.40 5.33 -25.37
N ALA A 166 10.49 6.53 -25.92
CA ALA A 166 9.32 7.33 -26.30
C ALA A 166 8.47 6.65 -27.39
N ARG A 167 9.10 5.94 -28.32
CA ARG A 167 8.40 5.20 -29.38
C ARG A 167 7.64 3.98 -28.86
N HIS A 168 8.19 3.27 -27.87
CA HIS A 168 7.59 2.03 -27.35
C HIS A 168 6.62 2.27 -26.18
N TYR A 169 6.86 3.29 -25.37
CA TYR A 169 6.11 3.56 -24.12
C TYR A 169 5.38 4.91 -24.12
N GLY A 170 5.50 5.70 -25.19
CA GLY A 170 4.93 7.05 -25.28
C GLY A 170 5.88 8.13 -24.78
N ALA A 171 5.70 9.37 -25.27
CA ALA A 171 6.56 10.51 -24.95
C ALA A 171 6.54 10.87 -23.44
N ASP A 172 5.43 10.57 -22.78
CA ASP A 172 5.22 10.90 -21.36
C ASP A 172 5.82 9.88 -20.39
N PHE A 173 6.35 8.75 -20.88
CA PHE A 173 6.92 7.70 -20.02
C PHE A 173 8.07 8.19 -19.13
N LEU A 174 8.87 9.13 -19.61
CA LEU A 174 10.00 9.69 -18.85
C LEU A 174 9.62 10.88 -17.96
N ALA A 175 8.45 11.50 -18.17
CA ALA A 175 8.00 12.65 -17.40
C ALA A 175 7.58 12.30 -15.95
N PRO A 176 6.86 11.19 -15.66
CA PRO A 176 6.45 10.85 -14.31
C PRO A 176 7.61 10.53 -13.36
N SER A 177 8.72 9.96 -13.87
CA SER A 177 9.84 9.56 -13.03
C SER A 177 10.54 10.75 -12.36
N ALA A 178 10.64 11.89 -13.06
CA ALA A 178 11.19 13.12 -12.52
C ALA A 178 10.24 13.77 -11.49
N ALA A 179 8.93 13.73 -11.74
CA ALA A 179 7.92 14.27 -10.84
C ALA A 179 7.77 13.44 -9.55
N VAL A 180 7.89 12.11 -9.64
CA VAL A 180 7.84 11.20 -8.49
C VAL A 180 9.10 11.33 -7.63
N GLN A 181 10.28 11.47 -8.25
CA GLN A 181 11.53 11.69 -7.52
C GLN A 181 11.60 13.06 -6.82
N ALA A 182 10.96 14.09 -7.40
CA ALA A 182 10.99 15.44 -6.84
C ALA A 182 10.09 15.61 -5.61
N ARG A 183 9.10 14.76 -5.41
CA ARG A 183 8.09 14.96 -4.35
C ARG A 183 8.27 14.14 -3.09
N GLY A 184 9.07 13.07 -3.09
CA GLY A 184 9.42 12.28 -1.88
C GLY A 184 8.26 11.80 -0.99
N VAL A 185 7.05 12.23 -1.29
CA VAL A 185 5.83 11.97 -0.54
C VAL A 185 4.85 11.26 -1.47
N TYR A 186 4.44 10.07 -1.08
CA TYR A 186 3.32 9.41 -1.73
C TYR A 186 2.04 10.17 -1.36
N ALA A 187 1.70 11.17 -2.17
CA ALA A 187 0.47 11.91 -1.99
C ALA A 187 -0.69 11.09 -2.55
N ASN A 188 -1.51 10.52 -1.67
CA ASN A 188 -2.81 10.00 -2.09
C ASN A 188 -3.68 11.21 -2.50
N PRO A 189 -4.09 11.34 -3.78
CA PRO A 189 -4.90 12.47 -4.22
C PRO A 189 -6.23 12.58 -3.48
N PHE A 190 -6.74 11.49 -2.90
CA PHE A 190 -7.97 11.48 -2.10
C PHE A 190 -7.79 12.01 -0.66
N ALA A 191 -6.56 12.23 -0.21
CA ALA A 191 -6.29 12.77 1.12
C ALA A 191 -6.36 14.32 1.20
N TYR A 192 -6.50 14.99 0.05
CA TYR A 192 -6.53 16.45 -0.05
C TYR A 192 -7.92 17.01 -0.41
N TRP A 193 -8.95 16.20 -0.40
CA TRP A 193 -10.36 16.60 -0.53
C TRP A 193 -11.03 16.57 0.84
#